data_04a5925da4d785dfaafe7019e8e5b35e
#
_entry.id   04a5925da4d785dfaafe7019e8e5b35e
#
_cell.length_a   1.000
_cell.length_b   1.000
_cell.length_c   1.000
_cell.angle_alpha   90.00
_cell.angle_beta   90.00
_cell.angle_gamma   90.00
#
_symmetry.space_group_name_H-M   'P 1'
#
loop_
_entity.id
_entity.type
_entity.pdbx_description
1 polymer ?
#
loop_
_entity_poly.entity_id
_entity_poly.type
_entity_poly.pdbx_seq_one_letter_code
_entity_poly.pdbx_strand_id
1 'polypeptide(L)'
;MKNNRRGIALALVAIVSAMGAAQAQTYPTKPVRVVVPFAPGGGSDITARLFSQKLSEALKQQFVVDNRGGAGGLIGMEMTAKAQPDGYTMMMMSASFAATSALHRPAWDPIKSIVPVVEFGSTPFVLVVHPSVKATTVKELLVLAAAKPNSQTYASTGLGGITHLATELLLNMTKIQMVHVPYKSTGAAMIDVLGGQAPIMVGSLLPVLPHIQAGKLRGLAVTTAKRWYSLPDIPPLGDTVPGYNVELWFGAMVPAGTPVAIINQMNSVINKALESPEMKKNLEKDGMIPTGGTPEKFGQRINTDYNNWIKVVKSANIKMN
;
A
#
# COMPACT_ATOMS: atom_id res chain seq x y z
N MET A 1 -10.08 -70.50 -20.29
CA MET A 1 -9.23 -69.32 -20.50
C MET A 1 -9.99 -68.00 -20.70
N LYS A 2 -11.32 -67.96 -20.63
CA LYS A 2 -12.13 -66.67 -20.83
C LYS A 2 -12.42 -65.85 -19.55
N ASN A 3 -12.32 -66.47 -18.35
CA ASN A 3 -12.68 -65.79 -17.09
C ASN A 3 -11.60 -64.83 -16.51
N ASN A 4 -10.32 -65.05 -16.85
CA ASN A 4 -9.23 -64.21 -16.33
C ASN A 4 -9.16 -62.81 -16.98
N ARG A 5 -9.64 -62.68 -18.22
CA ARG A 5 -9.63 -61.35 -18.90
C ARG A 5 -10.64 -60.35 -18.35
N ARG A 6 -11.78 -60.84 -17.82
CA ARG A 6 -12.80 -59.99 -17.19
C ARG A 6 -12.36 -59.47 -15.81
N GLY A 7 -11.62 -60.30 -15.06
CA GLY A 7 -11.07 -59.87 -13.77
C GLY A 7 -10.00 -58.77 -13.88
N ILE A 8 -9.14 -58.91 -14.90
CA ILE A 8 -8.06 -57.92 -15.17
C ILE A 8 -8.66 -56.58 -15.65
N ALA A 9 -9.69 -56.63 -16.49
CA ALA A 9 -10.35 -55.40 -16.97
C ALA A 9 -11.08 -54.62 -15.82
N LEU A 10 -11.74 -55.34 -14.90
CA LEU A 10 -12.37 -54.73 -13.73
C LEU A 10 -11.35 -54.17 -12.74
N ALA A 11 -10.21 -54.80 -12.55
CA ALA A 11 -9.12 -54.31 -11.70
C ALA A 11 -8.46 -53.03 -12.28
N LEU A 12 -8.27 -52.98 -13.62
CA LEU A 12 -7.76 -51.77 -14.29
C LEU A 12 -8.71 -50.57 -14.20
N VAL A 13 -10.02 -50.80 -14.33
CA VAL A 13 -11.03 -49.72 -14.18
C VAL A 13 -11.08 -49.22 -12.73
N ALA A 14 -10.93 -50.07 -11.73
CA ALA A 14 -10.86 -49.69 -10.33
C ALA A 14 -9.61 -48.84 -9.98
N ILE A 15 -8.46 -49.17 -10.58
CA ILE A 15 -7.21 -48.42 -10.39
C ILE A 15 -7.26 -47.04 -11.07
N VAL A 16 -7.87 -46.96 -12.26
CA VAL A 16 -8.05 -45.68 -12.96
C VAL A 16 -9.06 -44.77 -12.21
N SER A 17 -10.10 -45.35 -11.60
CA SER A 17 -11.06 -44.61 -10.78
C SER A 17 -10.46 -44.12 -9.44
N ALA A 18 -9.49 -44.85 -8.88
CA ALA A 18 -8.80 -44.43 -7.65
C ALA A 18 -7.79 -43.29 -7.88
N MET A 19 -7.25 -43.13 -9.10
CA MET A 19 -6.36 -42.01 -9.46
C MET A 19 -7.09 -40.66 -9.68
N GLY A 20 -8.43 -40.68 -9.83
CA GLY A 20 -9.22 -39.49 -10.09
C GLY A 20 -9.59 -38.65 -8.84
N ALA A 21 -9.34 -39.18 -7.65
CA ALA A 21 -9.60 -38.47 -6.39
C ALA A 21 -8.33 -37.88 -5.78
N ALA A 22 -7.49 -37.23 -6.59
CA ALA A 22 -6.59 -36.22 -6.02
C ALA A 22 -7.47 -35.14 -5.43
N GLN A 23 -7.80 -35.26 -4.13
CA GLN A 23 -8.47 -34.18 -3.39
C GLN A 23 -7.63 -32.95 -3.61
N ALA A 24 -8.18 -31.95 -4.32
CA ALA A 24 -7.59 -30.64 -4.39
C ALA A 24 -7.34 -30.21 -2.95
N GLN A 25 -6.09 -30.21 -2.50
CA GLN A 25 -5.74 -29.78 -1.15
C GLN A 25 -6.40 -28.41 -0.94
N THR A 26 -7.31 -28.35 0.01
CA THR A 26 -8.04 -27.10 0.31
C THR A 26 -7.01 -26.07 0.76
N TYR A 27 -6.67 -25.13 -0.13
CA TYR A 27 -5.78 -24.02 0.22
C TYR A 27 -6.51 -23.05 1.18
N PRO A 28 -5.82 -22.53 2.19
CA PRO A 28 -4.49 -22.88 2.70
C PRO A 28 -4.52 -24.03 3.71
N THR A 29 -3.47 -24.87 3.74
CA THR A 29 -3.30 -25.98 4.70
C THR A 29 -2.29 -25.64 5.81
N LYS A 30 -1.55 -24.56 5.67
CA LYS A 30 -0.54 -24.02 6.62
C LYS A 30 -0.62 -22.50 6.66
N PRO A 31 0.02 -21.85 7.64
CA PRO A 31 0.04 -20.39 7.72
C PRO A 31 0.55 -19.71 6.46
N VAL A 32 -0.09 -18.58 6.10
CA VAL A 32 0.29 -17.72 4.97
C VAL A 32 1.07 -16.52 5.50
N ARG A 33 2.23 -16.27 4.93
CA ARG A 33 3.07 -15.11 5.23
C ARG A 33 2.56 -13.89 4.49
N VAL A 34 2.28 -12.81 5.23
CA VAL A 34 1.86 -11.52 4.68
C VAL A 34 3.01 -10.52 4.83
N VAL A 35 3.75 -10.32 3.76
CA VAL A 35 4.85 -9.34 3.74
C VAL A 35 4.27 -7.93 3.70
N VAL A 36 4.68 -7.11 4.67
CA VAL A 36 4.38 -5.67 4.68
C VAL A 36 5.70 -4.92 4.51
N PRO A 37 5.91 -4.21 3.39
CA PRO A 37 7.19 -3.57 3.05
C PRO A 37 7.54 -2.32 3.88
N PHE A 38 6.94 -2.17 5.05
CA PHE A 38 7.16 -1.05 5.98
C PHE A 38 7.21 -1.52 7.43
N ALA A 39 7.82 -0.72 8.30
CA ALA A 39 7.80 -0.96 9.73
C ALA A 39 6.36 -0.85 10.29
N PRO A 40 6.08 -1.47 11.46
CA PRO A 40 4.78 -1.40 12.12
C PRO A 40 4.28 0.04 12.35
N GLY A 41 2.94 0.20 12.46
CA GLY A 41 2.27 1.47 12.79
C GLY A 41 2.02 2.41 11.60
N GLY A 42 2.37 2.01 10.38
CA GLY A 42 2.00 2.74 9.15
C GLY A 42 0.68 2.26 8.57
N GLY A 43 0.12 3.01 7.61
CA GLY A 43 -1.15 2.67 6.96
C GLY A 43 -1.16 1.27 6.34
N SER A 44 -0.06 0.84 5.71
CA SER A 44 0.06 -0.54 5.17
C SER A 44 0.04 -1.61 6.26
N ASP A 45 0.61 -1.36 7.43
CA ASP A 45 0.59 -2.31 8.56
C ASP A 45 -0.82 -2.40 9.17
N ILE A 46 -1.47 -1.26 9.38
CA ILE A 46 -2.84 -1.20 9.91
C ILE A 46 -3.81 -1.98 9.00
N THR A 47 -3.78 -1.70 7.70
CA THR A 47 -4.65 -2.40 6.72
C THR A 47 -4.29 -3.87 6.60
N ALA A 48 -2.99 -4.22 6.59
CA ALA A 48 -2.56 -5.61 6.50
C ALA A 48 -3.05 -6.44 7.69
N ARG A 49 -2.98 -5.93 8.92
CA ARG A 49 -3.49 -6.63 10.11
C ARG A 49 -4.99 -6.84 10.04
N LEU A 50 -5.74 -5.80 9.63
CA LEU A 50 -7.19 -5.89 9.47
C LEU A 50 -7.61 -6.98 8.47
N PHE A 51 -7.03 -6.97 7.27
CA PHE A 51 -7.38 -7.94 6.23
C PHE A 51 -6.78 -9.34 6.47
N SER A 52 -5.60 -9.43 7.10
CA SER A 52 -5.04 -10.72 7.54
C SER A 52 -5.94 -11.41 8.56
N GLN A 53 -6.54 -10.67 9.49
CA GLN A 53 -7.54 -11.21 10.41
C GLN A 53 -8.75 -11.76 9.66
N LYS A 54 -9.33 -11.00 8.71
CA LYS A 54 -10.49 -11.44 7.93
C LYS A 54 -10.19 -12.67 7.06
N LEU A 55 -9.00 -12.73 6.45
CA LEU A 55 -8.53 -13.91 5.73
C LEU A 55 -8.39 -15.12 6.67
N SER A 56 -7.81 -14.92 7.86
CA SER A 56 -7.64 -16.00 8.85
C SER A 56 -8.98 -16.53 9.34
N GLU A 57 -9.95 -15.65 9.60
CA GLU A 57 -11.31 -16.03 10.03
C GLU A 57 -12.03 -16.84 8.95
N ALA A 58 -11.91 -16.43 7.67
CA ALA A 58 -12.61 -17.04 6.56
C ALA A 58 -11.97 -18.36 6.09
N LEU A 59 -10.64 -18.41 6.02
CA LEU A 59 -9.88 -19.51 5.45
C LEU A 59 -9.35 -20.51 6.51
N LYS A 60 -9.64 -20.26 7.80
CA LYS A 60 -9.29 -21.14 8.94
C LYS A 60 -7.80 -21.47 9.04
N GLN A 61 -6.95 -20.59 8.54
CA GLN A 61 -5.49 -20.64 8.66
C GLN A 61 -4.96 -19.25 9.00
N GLN A 62 -3.81 -19.19 9.68
CA GLN A 62 -3.22 -17.93 10.08
C GLN A 62 -2.62 -17.18 8.88
N PHE A 63 -2.96 -15.90 8.73
CA PHE A 63 -2.29 -14.96 7.84
C PHE A 63 -1.38 -14.07 8.71
N VAL A 64 -0.08 -14.36 8.70
CA VAL A 64 0.89 -13.79 9.64
C VAL A 64 1.59 -12.59 9.01
N VAL A 65 1.38 -11.41 9.59
CA VAL A 65 2.03 -10.17 9.14
C VAL A 65 3.51 -10.19 9.49
N ASP A 66 4.35 -9.98 8.47
CA ASP A 66 5.81 -9.91 8.54
C ASP A 66 6.29 -8.58 7.95
N ASN A 67 6.66 -7.65 8.82
CA ASN A 67 7.11 -6.32 8.44
C ASN A 67 8.56 -6.34 7.95
N ARG A 68 8.78 -5.98 6.66
CA ARG A 68 10.09 -5.96 5.98
C ARG A 68 10.35 -4.60 5.34
N GLY A 69 10.55 -3.59 6.18
CA GLY A 69 10.79 -2.22 5.76
C GLY A 69 12.21 -1.96 5.28
N GLY A 70 12.36 -0.93 4.46
CA GLY A 70 13.63 -0.41 3.94
C GLY A 70 13.55 0.00 2.48
N ALA A 71 14.38 0.97 2.06
CA ALA A 71 14.46 1.52 0.69
C ALA A 71 13.07 1.86 0.10
N GLY A 72 12.23 2.59 0.85
CA GLY A 72 10.88 2.96 0.41
C GLY A 72 9.92 1.79 0.19
N GLY A 73 10.24 0.59 0.70
CA GLY A 73 9.48 -0.64 0.53
C GLY A 73 10.11 -1.66 -0.43
N LEU A 74 11.18 -1.30 -1.12
CA LEU A 74 11.80 -2.15 -2.15
C LEU A 74 12.24 -3.52 -1.60
N ILE A 75 12.74 -3.60 -0.35
CA ILE A 75 13.19 -4.85 0.26
C ILE A 75 12.05 -5.87 0.36
N GLY A 76 10.90 -5.49 0.89
CA GLY A 76 9.73 -6.38 0.99
C GLY A 76 9.13 -6.73 -0.37
N MET A 77 9.15 -5.78 -1.31
CA MET A 77 8.71 -6.02 -2.69
C MET A 77 9.57 -7.08 -3.38
N GLU A 78 10.90 -6.94 -3.30
CA GLU A 78 11.84 -7.90 -3.90
C GLU A 78 11.71 -9.30 -3.26
N MET A 79 11.55 -9.35 -1.93
CA MET A 79 11.30 -10.60 -1.22
C MET A 79 10.03 -11.29 -1.74
N THR A 80 8.97 -10.54 -2.01
CA THR A 80 7.72 -11.08 -2.57
C THR A 80 7.91 -11.51 -4.02
N ALA A 81 8.57 -10.71 -4.85
CA ALA A 81 8.82 -11.04 -6.26
C ALA A 81 9.62 -12.33 -6.45
N LYS A 82 10.51 -12.65 -5.49
CA LYS A 82 11.36 -13.86 -5.49
C LYS A 82 10.75 -15.04 -4.71
N ALA A 83 9.59 -14.87 -4.08
CA ALA A 83 8.95 -15.94 -3.32
C ALA A 83 8.35 -17.02 -4.26
N GLN A 84 8.17 -18.24 -3.72
CA GLN A 84 7.50 -19.31 -4.44
C GLN A 84 6.04 -18.91 -4.73
N PRO A 85 5.54 -19.14 -5.96
CA PRO A 85 4.20 -18.74 -6.35
C PRO A 85 3.15 -19.80 -5.92
N ASP A 86 3.26 -20.31 -4.69
CA ASP A 86 2.41 -21.34 -4.12
C ASP A 86 1.24 -20.80 -3.29
N GLY A 87 1.11 -19.46 -3.20
CA GLY A 87 0.08 -18.77 -2.44
C GLY A 87 0.42 -18.59 -0.96
N TYR A 88 1.50 -19.15 -0.43
CA TYR A 88 1.87 -19.03 0.99
C TYR A 88 2.75 -17.81 1.31
N THR A 89 3.05 -17.00 0.31
CA THR A 89 3.59 -15.66 0.48
C THR A 89 2.74 -14.68 -0.31
N MET A 90 2.20 -13.69 0.38
CA MET A 90 1.53 -12.55 -0.24
C MET A 90 2.12 -11.25 0.29
N MET A 91 1.88 -10.14 -0.39
CA MET A 91 2.25 -8.81 0.03
C MET A 91 1.00 -7.95 0.22
N MET A 92 0.95 -7.19 1.28
CA MET A 92 -0.02 -6.10 1.44
C MET A 92 0.73 -4.78 1.48
N MET A 93 0.43 -3.92 0.52
CA MET A 93 1.18 -2.69 0.27
C MET A 93 0.26 -1.56 -0.20
N SER A 94 0.82 -0.37 -0.27
CA SER A 94 0.15 0.85 -0.74
C SER A 94 0.64 1.27 -2.13
N ALA A 95 0.12 2.40 -2.62
CA ALA A 95 0.55 3.08 -3.84
C ALA A 95 2.08 3.33 -3.91
N SER A 96 2.80 3.16 -2.80
CA SER A 96 4.28 3.13 -2.80
C SER A 96 4.85 2.07 -3.74
N PHE A 97 4.12 0.98 -4.03
CA PHE A 97 4.55 -0.02 -5.01
C PHE A 97 4.89 0.62 -6.34
N ALA A 98 3.98 1.40 -6.90
CA ALA A 98 4.16 2.06 -8.18
C ALA A 98 5.26 3.14 -8.12
N ALA A 99 5.23 3.99 -7.10
CA ALA A 99 6.15 5.11 -6.93
C ALA A 99 7.59 4.65 -6.72
N THR A 100 7.81 3.73 -5.76
CA THR A 100 9.13 3.16 -5.46
C THR A 100 9.72 2.41 -6.66
N SER A 101 8.90 1.61 -7.36
CA SER A 101 9.33 0.89 -8.56
C SER A 101 9.74 1.82 -9.68
N ALA A 102 9.02 2.92 -9.88
CA ALA A 102 9.32 3.89 -10.92
C ALA A 102 10.66 4.62 -10.68
N LEU A 103 10.99 4.93 -9.43
CA LEU A 103 12.24 5.60 -9.08
C LEU A 103 13.43 4.63 -9.06
N HIS A 104 13.30 3.51 -8.35
CA HIS A 104 14.42 2.58 -8.12
C HIS A 104 14.76 1.72 -9.31
N ARG A 105 13.80 1.49 -10.25
CA ARG A 105 13.98 0.63 -11.43
C ARG A 105 14.67 -0.69 -11.08
N PRO A 106 14.06 -1.53 -10.23
CA PRO A 106 14.67 -2.76 -9.78
C PRO A 106 15.04 -3.67 -10.95
N ALA A 107 16.01 -4.57 -10.75
CA ALA A 107 16.45 -5.52 -11.78
C ALA A 107 15.36 -6.55 -12.19
N TRP A 108 14.31 -6.71 -11.38
CA TRP A 108 13.10 -7.48 -11.70
C TRP A 108 12.00 -6.55 -12.22
N ASP A 109 11.13 -7.06 -13.08
CA ASP A 109 10.02 -6.28 -13.63
C ASP A 109 8.86 -6.19 -12.60
N PRO A 110 8.56 -5.01 -12.02
CA PRO A 110 7.55 -4.88 -10.97
C PRO A 110 6.14 -5.27 -11.45
N ILE A 111 5.82 -5.00 -12.71
CA ILE A 111 4.49 -5.26 -13.26
C ILE A 111 4.29 -6.73 -13.62
N LYS A 112 5.37 -7.44 -13.97
CA LYS A 112 5.30 -8.85 -14.37
C LYS A 112 5.61 -9.81 -13.24
N SER A 113 6.42 -9.43 -12.25
CA SER A 113 6.88 -10.32 -11.19
C SER A 113 5.95 -10.41 -9.98
N ILE A 114 5.06 -9.43 -9.82
CA ILE A 114 4.09 -9.37 -8.73
C ILE A 114 2.71 -9.07 -9.34
N VAL A 115 1.72 -9.92 -9.05
CA VAL A 115 0.37 -9.79 -9.60
C VAL A 115 -0.64 -9.35 -8.53
N PRO A 116 -1.62 -8.52 -8.90
CA PRO A 116 -2.63 -8.01 -7.99
C PRO A 116 -3.62 -9.11 -7.56
N VAL A 117 -4.13 -8.97 -6.34
CA VAL A 117 -5.27 -9.76 -5.83
C VAL A 117 -6.51 -8.86 -5.73
N VAL A 118 -6.42 -7.76 -4.98
CA VAL A 118 -7.53 -6.82 -4.79
C VAL A 118 -7.04 -5.51 -4.19
N GLU A 119 -7.68 -4.41 -4.55
CA GLU A 119 -7.57 -3.12 -3.85
C GLU A 119 -8.49 -3.13 -2.62
N PHE A 120 -7.97 -2.72 -1.46
CA PHE A 120 -8.76 -2.61 -0.23
C PHE A 120 -9.60 -1.33 -0.22
N GLY A 121 -8.97 -0.23 -0.59
CA GLY A 121 -9.58 1.08 -0.60
C GLY A 121 -8.56 2.18 -0.85
N SER A 122 -9.08 3.40 -0.93
CA SER A 122 -8.28 4.59 -1.13
C SER A 122 -8.47 5.61 0.00
N THR A 123 -7.45 6.43 0.20
CA THR A 123 -7.38 7.48 1.22
C THR A 123 -6.39 8.56 0.74
N PRO A 124 -6.47 9.81 1.20
CA PRO A 124 -5.45 10.79 0.88
C PRO A 124 -4.17 10.57 1.70
N PHE A 125 -3.09 11.18 1.24
CA PHE A 125 -2.12 11.69 2.18
C PHE A 125 -2.59 13.05 2.72
N VAL A 126 -2.03 13.46 3.84
CA VAL A 126 -2.27 14.78 4.42
C VAL A 126 -0.92 15.47 4.63
N LEU A 127 -0.79 16.69 4.12
CA LEU A 127 0.30 17.57 4.49
C LEU A 127 0.02 18.08 5.90
N VAL A 128 0.80 17.61 6.86
CA VAL A 128 0.68 17.99 8.27
C VAL A 128 1.92 18.72 8.76
N VAL A 129 1.72 19.57 9.73
CA VAL A 129 2.82 20.25 10.44
C VAL A 129 2.63 20.15 11.96
N HIS A 130 3.74 20.09 12.68
CA HIS A 130 3.73 20.27 14.13
C HIS A 130 3.30 21.72 14.48
N PRO A 131 2.57 21.97 15.59
CA PRO A 131 2.11 23.31 15.95
C PRO A 131 3.21 24.37 16.11
N SER A 132 4.47 23.95 16.32
CA SER A 132 5.62 24.88 16.36
C SER A 132 5.92 25.56 15.02
N VAL A 133 5.51 24.95 13.90
CA VAL A 133 5.63 25.56 12.56
C VAL A 133 4.61 26.71 12.46
N LYS A 134 5.11 27.92 12.22
CA LYS A 134 4.28 29.13 12.12
C LYS A 134 3.61 29.23 10.74
N ALA A 135 2.86 28.19 10.37
CA ALA A 135 2.05 28.15 9.17
C ALA A 135 0.72 27.46 9.49
N THR A 136 -0.40 28.07 9.07
CA THR A 136 -1.76 27.55 9.22
C THR A 136 -2.36 27.16 7.88
N THR A 137 -1.72 27.57 6.79
CA THR A 137 -2.09 27.27 5.40
C THR A 137 -0.90 26.76 4.60
N VAL A 138 -1.16 26.11 3.47
CA VAL A 138 -0.11 25.73 2.53
C VAL A 138 0.66 26.94 2.05
N LYS A 139 -0.03 28.04 1.72
CA LYS A 139 0.61 29.27 1.24
C LYS A 139 1.62 29.83 2.25
N GLU A 140 1.25 29.87 3.54
CA GLU A 140 2.15 30.32 4.61
C GLU A 140 3.36 29.39 4.76
N LEU A 141 3.17 28.06 4.65
CA LEU A 141 4.28 27.11 4.67
C LEU A 141 5.25 27.33 3.51
N LEU A 142 4.72 27.57 2.29
CA LEU A 142 5.55 27.85 1.13
C LEU A 142 6.35 29.16 1.29
N VAL A 143 5.72 30.21 1.82
CA VAL A 143 6.40 31.48 2.12
C VAL A 143 7.52 31.27 3.17
N LEU A 144 7.23 30.53 4.24
CA LEU A 144 8.18 30.24 5.30
C LEU A 144 9.41 29.48 4.75
N ALA A 145 9.18 28.48 3.91
CA ALA A 145 10.26 27.67 3.31
C ALA A 145 11.07 28.46 2.26
N ALA A 146 10.40 29.31 1.48
CA ALA A 146 11.07 30.16 0.48
C ALA A 146 11.94 31.26 1.12
N ALA A 147 11.52 31.82 2.25
CA ALA A 147 12.25 32.87 2.96
C ALA A 147 13.63 32.39 3.46
N LYS A 148 13.77 31.09 3.80
CA LYS A 148 15.04 30.51 4.26
C LYS A 148 15.16 29.07 3.72
N PRO A 149 15.73 28.89 2.53
CA PRO A 149 15.92 27.58 1.94
C PRO A 149 16.65 26.60 2.88
N ASN A 150 16.20 25.33 2.90
CA ASN A 150 16.74 24.25 3.74
C ASN A 150 16.65 24.48 5.26
N SER A 151 15.89 25.48 5.72
CA SER A 151 15.65 25.68 7.16
C SER A 151 14.54 24.80 7.73
N GLN A 152 13.70 24.25 6.87
CA GLN A 152 12.63 23.36 7.24
C GLN A 152 13.02 21.91 6.94
N THR A 153 12.68 20.99 7.85
CA THR A 153 12.84 19.56 7.65
C THR A 153 11.48 18.89 7.42
N TYR A 154 11.45 17.88 6.57
CA TYR A 154 10.27 17.06 6.38
C TYR A 154 10.58 15.57 6.56
N ALA A 155 9.65 14.87 7.18
CA ALA A 155 9.71 13.43 7.38
C ALA A 155 9.06 12.68 6.21
N SER A 156 9.60 11.49 5.85
CA SER A 156 8.98 10.56 4.92
C SER A 156 9.09 9.12 5.38
N THR A 157 8.42 8.20 4.66
CA THR A 157 8.48 6.75 4.92
C THR A 157 9.70 6.07 4.29
N GLY A 158 10.73 6.84 3.95
CA GLY A 158 11.99 6.36 3.41
C GLY A 158 12.31 6.93 2.04
N LEU A 159 13.60 6.88 1.71
CA LEU A 159 14.12 7.33 0.43
C LEU A 159 13.44 6.58 -0.72
N GLY A 160 12.90 7.30 -1.69
CA GLY A 160 12.21 6.74 -2.84
C GLY A 160 10.79 6.22 -2.56
N GLY A 161 10.30 6.26 -1.32
CA GLY A 161 8.91 5.95 -1.01
C GLY A 161 7.94 7.04 -1.49
N ILE A 162 6.66 6.71 -1.60
CA ILE A 162 5.66 7.63 -2.18
C ILE A 162 5.53 8.95 -1.39
N THR A 163 5.70 8.96 -0.07
CA THR A 163 5.64 10.19 0.74
C THR A 163 6.84 11.10 0.49
N HIS A 164 8.01 10.52 0.23
CA HIS A 164 9.18 11.26 -0.26
C HIS A 164 8.88 11.85 -1.64
N LEU A 165 8.45 11.02 -2.60
CA LEU A 165 8.17 11.48 -3.97
C LEU A 165 7.03 12.50 -4.04
N ALA A 166 5.99 12.35 -3.21
CA ALA A 166 4.90 13.31 -3.11
C ALA A 166 5.40 14.67 -2.57
N THR A 167 6.29 14.65 -1.58
CA THR A 167 6.89 15.89 -1.06
C THR A 167 7.83 16.49 -2.10
N GLU A 168 8.72 15.71 -2.73
CA GLU A 168 9.59 16.18 -3.80
C GLU A 168 8.83 16.78 -5.00
N LEU A 169 7.68 16.19 -5.36
CA LEU A 169 6.79 16.76 -6.36
C LEU A 169 6.30 18.15 -5.94
N LEU A 170 5.87 18.31 -4.67
CA LEU A 170 5.49 19.62 -4.12
C LEU A 170 6.65 20.61 -4.18
N LEU A 171 7.84 20.22 -3.70
CA LEU A 171 9.03 21.08 -3.71
C LEU A 171 9.41 21.49 -5.13
N ASN A 172 9.35 20.56 -6.07
CA ASN A 172 9.67 20.85 -7.48
C ASN A 172 8.64 21.79 -8.12
N MET A 173 7.33 21.58 -7.90
CA MET A 173 6.28 22.43 -8.45
C MET A 173 6.33 23.85 -7.89
N THR A 174 6.73 24.00 -6.63
CA THR A 174 6.77 25.31 -5.93
C THR A 174 8.14 25.96 -5.87
N LYS A 175 9.19 25.24 -6.35
CA LYS A 175 10.59 25.68 -6.35
C LYS A 175 11.15 26.04 -4.97
N ILE A 176 10.60 25.47 -3.91
CA ILE A 176 11.12 25.60 -2.54
C ILE A 176 12.06 24.45 -2.20
N GLN A 177 12.84 24.60 -1.13
CA GLN A 177 13.80 23.61 -0.66
C GLN A 177 13.60 23.31 0.82
N MET A 178 13.55 22.03 1.16
CA MET A 178 13.48 21.50 2.52
C MET A 178 14.45 20.33 2.68
N VAL A 179 14.88 20.04 3.90
CA VAL A 179 15.77 18.92 4.21
C VAL A 179 14.94 17.65 4.45
N HIS A 180 15.26 16.58 3.73
CA HIS A 180 14.61 15.30 3.86
C HIS A 180 15.13 14.48 5.05
N VAL A 181 14.21 13.94 5.87
CA VAL A 181 14.54 13.01 6.97
C VAL A 181 13.77 11.71 6.73
N PRO A 182 14.47 10.62 6.29
CA PRO A 182 13.81 9.36 5.97
C PRO A 182 13.60 8.46 7.19
N TYR A 183 12.41 7.83 7.29
CA TYR A 183 12.02 6.84 8.30
C TYR A 183 11.59 5.52 7.64
N LYS A 184 11.39 4.46 8.44
CA LYS A 184 10.98 3.13 7.93
C LYS A 184 9.47 2.95 7.78
N SER A 185 8.65 3.88 8.29
CA SER A 185 7.18 3.92 8.16
C SER A 185 6.63 5.27 8.60
N THR A 186 5.34 5.53 8.32
CA THR A 186 4.63 6.71 8.85
C THR A 186 4.61 6.70 10.38
N GLY A 187 4.38 5.54 11.02
CA GLY A 187 4.38 5.42 12.48
C GLY A 187 5.73 5.79 13.10
N ALA A 188 6.85 5.35 12.49
CA ALA A 188 8.19 5.71 12.96
C ALA A 188 8.46 7.22 12.80
N ALA A 189 8.05 7.82 11.67
CA ALA A 189 8.18 9.26 11.43
C ALA A 189 7.33 10.09 12.41
N MET A 190 6.15 9.60 12.78
CA MET A 190 5.22 10.31 13.68
C MET A 190 5.81 10.65 15.04
N ILE A 191 6.76 9.85 15.56
CA ILE A 191 7.43 10.12 16.83
C ILE A 191 8.14 11.47 16.77
N ASP A 192 8.95 11.69 15.74
CA ASP A 192 9.72 12.91 15.56
C ASP A 192 8.88 14.09 15.05
N VAL A 193 7.83 13.79 14.28
CA VAL A 193 6.86 14.82 13.83
C VAL A 193 6.09 15.37 15.02
N LEU A 194 5.60 14.52 15.92
CA LEU A 194 4.91 14.91 17.14
C LEU A 194 5.85 15.57 18.16
N GLY A 195 7.12 15.21 18.16
CA GLY A 195 8.16 15.83 18.97
C GLY A 195 8.72 17.14 18.39
N GLY A 196 8.28 17.54 17.18
CA GLY A 196 8.74 18.75 16.51
C GLY A 196 10.17 18.67 15.96
N GLN A 197 10.81 17.50 15.92
CA GLN A 197 12.18 17.30 15.41
C GLN A 197 12.22 17.32 13.86
N ALA A 198 11.24 16.68 13.23
CA ALA A 198 10.99 16.75 11.80
C ALA A 198 9.54 17.23 11.56
N PRO A 199 9.27 18.54 11.73
CA PRO A 199 7.95 19.07 12.01
C PRO A 199 6.98 19.08 10.84
N ILE A 200 7.37 18.66 9.65
CA ILE A 200 6.55 18.66 8.42
C ILE A 200 6.51 17.25 7.85
N MET A 201 5.34 16.82 7.38
CA MET A 201 5.18 15.50 6.77
C MET A 201 4.02 15.48 5.77
N VAL A 202 4.20 14.80 4.64
CA VAL A 202 3.12 14.27 3.83
C VAL A 202 2.88 12.84 4.32
N GLY A 203 1.90 12.65 5.21
CA GLY A 203 1.65 11.38 5.90
C GLY A 203 0.39 10.68 5.42
N SER A 204 0.36 9.33 5.50
CA SER A 204 -0.87 8.55 5.29
C SER A 204 -1.95 8.96 6.30
N LEU A 205 -3.17 9.16 5.83
CA LEU A 205 -4.28 9.65 6.68
C LEU A 205 -4.53 8.75 7.89
N LEU A 206 -4.55 7.43 7.72
CA LEU A 206 -4.93 6.48 8.77
C LEU A 206 -4.18 6.71 10.10
N PRO A 207 -2.84 6.69 10.13
CA PRO A 207 -2.10 6.95 11.37
C PRO A 207 -2.05 8.43 11.78
N VAL A 208 -2.32 9.37 10.87
CA VAL A 208 -2.23 10.82 11.12
C VAL A 208 -3.55 11.39 11.65
N LEU A 209 -4.69 10.85 11.22
CA LEU A 209 -6.03 11.37 11.53
C LEU A 209 -6.28 11.56 13.04
N PRO A 210 -5.97 10.60 13.94
CA PRO A 210 -6.18 10.78 15.37
C PRO A 210 -5.41 11.97 15.96
N HIS A 211 -4.22 12.26 15.41
CA HIS A 211 -3.37 13.37 15.90
C HIS A 211 -3.85 14.72 15.40
N ILE A 212 -4.45 14.78 14.21
CA ILE A 212 -5.14 15.99 13.72
C ILE A 212 -6.36 16.26 14.59
N GLN A 213 -7.20 15.25 14.83
CA GLN A 213 -8.40 15.37 15.66
C GLN A 213 -8.10 15.78 17.10
N ALA A 214 -6.98 15.31 17.64
CA ALA A 214 -6.50 15.68 18.97
C ALA A 214 -5.76 17.03 19.02
N GLY A 215 -5.64 17.76 17.90
CA GLY A 215 -4.92 19.04 17.81
C GLY A 215 -3.40 18.94 18.01
N LYS A 216 -2.83 17.71 18.03
CA LYS A 216 -1.39 17.47 18.15
C LYS A 216 -0.63 17.78 16.87
N LEU A 217 -1.31 17.69 15.73
CA LEU A 217 -0.82 18.09 14.43
C LEU A 217 -1.84 19.01 13.74
N ARG A 218 -1.33 19.91 12.91
CA ARG A 218 -2.17 20.74 12.04
C ARG A 218 -2.14 20.18 10.63
N GLY A 219 -3.33 19.79 10.10
CA GLY A 219 -3.49 19.44 8.70
C GLY A 219 -3.59 20.71 7.84
N LEU A 220 -2.74 20.84 6.84
CA LEU A 220 -2.74 22.00 5.94
C LEU A 220 -3.47 21.70 4.63
N ALA A 221 -3.34 20.50 4.09
CA ALA A 221 -4.01 20.08 2.87
C ALA A 221 -4.11 18.56 2.75
N VAL A 222 -5.15 18.07 2.05
CA VAL A 222 -5.21 16.71 1.53
C VAL A 222 -4.57 16.65 0.15
N THR A 223 -3.95 15.52 -0.22
CA THR A 223 -3.22 15.39 -1.49
C THR A 223 -4.09 15.01 -2.68
N THR A 224 -5.35 14.67 -2.43
CA THR A 224 -6.35 14.34 -3.45
C THR A 224 -6.89 15.61 -4.14
N ALA A 225 -7.43 15.45 -5.36
CA ALA A 225 -8.00 16.57 -6.13
C ALA A 225 -9.25 17.19 -5.50
N LYS A 226 -9.90 16.47 -4.57
CA LYS A 226 -11.11 16.93 -3.87
C LYS A 226 -10.91 16.83 -2.37
N ARG A 227 -11.69 17.61 -1.60
CA ARG A 227 -11.76 17.50 -0.14
C ARG A 227 -12.12 16.07 0.27
N TRP A 228 -11.62 15.67 1.42
CA TRP A 228 -11.89 14.32 1.93
C TRP A 228 -12.96 14.37 3.02
N TYR A 229 -13.89 13.43 2.98
CA TYR A 229 -15.08 13.44 3.85
C TYR A 229 -14.76 13.46 5.36
N SER A 230 -13.65 12.80 5.78
CA SER A 230 -13.24 12.78 7.19
C SER A 230 -12.44 14.00 7.63
N LEU A 231 -12.09 14.90 6.68
CA LEU A 231 -11.38 16.16 6.89
C LEU A 231 -11.99 17.29 6.03
N PRO A 232 -13.29 17.60 6.23
CA PRO A 232 -14.01 18.52 5.33
C PRO A 232 -13.46 19.95 5.34
N ASP A 233 -12.81 20.35 6.43
CA ASP A 233 -12.24 21.70 6.59
C ASP A 233 -10.84 21.82 5.96
N ILE A 234 -10.17 20.71 5.66
CA ILE A 234 -8.84 20.72 5.08
C ILE A 234 -8.94 20.75 3.55
N PRO A 235 -8.38 21.77 2.87
CA PRO A 235 -8.49 21.92 1.43
C PRO A 235 -7.61 20.94 0.67
N PRO A 236 -7.89 20.66 -0.62
CA PRO A 236 -6.94 20.02 -1.52
C PRO A 236 -5.65 20.83 -1.66
N LEU A 237 -4.51 20.14 -1.73
CA LEU A 237 -3.23 20.80 -2.00
C LEU A 237 -3.23 21.46 -3.40
N GLY A 238 -3.98 20.90 -4.33
CA GLY A 238 -4.18 21.44 -5.67
C GLY A 238 -4.82 22.83 -5.72
N ASP A 239 -5.56 23.23 -4.68
CA ASP A 239 -6.13 24.59 -4.59
C ASP A 239 -5.03 25.67 -4.46
N THR A 240 -3.88 25.32 -3.86
CA THR A 240 -2.72 26.23 -3.73
C THR A 240 -1.64 25.92 -4.77
N VAL A 241 -1.49 24.66 -5.18
CA VAL A 241 -0.49 24.19 -6.14
C VAL A 241 -1.22 23.50 -7.31
N PRO A 242 -1.65 24.26 -8.34
CA PRO A 242 -2.45 23.73 -9.43
C PRO A 242 -1.78 22.52 -10.12
N GLY A 243 -2.55 21.45 -10.32
CA GLY A 243 -2.05 20.21 -10.92
C GLY A 243 -1.45 19.21 -9.93
N TYR A 244 -1.31 19.56 -8.66
CA TYR A 244 -0.90 18.58 -7.65
C TYR A 244 -2.06 17.63 -7.31
N ASN A 245 -1.82 16.32 -7.53
CA ASN A 245 -2.75 15.26 -7.15
C ASN A 245 -1.98 13.97 -6.91
N VAL A 246 -2.01 13.46 -5.67
CA VAL A 246 -1.39 12.18 -5.27
C VAL A 246 -2.39 11.41 -4.42
N GLU A 247 -2.82 10.26 -4.91
CA GLU A 247 -3.77 9.40 -4.22
C GLU A 247 -3.07 8.20 -3.60
N LEU A 248 -3.54 7.79 -2.42
CA LEU A 248 -3.06 6.62 -1.71
C LEU A 248 -4.11 5.51 -1.78
N TRP A 249 -3.72 4.35 -2.26
CA TRP A 249 -4.50 3.11 -2.17
C TRP A 249 -3.71 2.06 -1.39
N PHE A 250 -4.44 1.06 -0.89
CA PHE A 250 -3.87 -0.14 -0.29
C PHE A 250 -4.44 -1.37 -0.98
N GLY A 251 -3.66 -2.45 -1.05
CA GLY A 251 -4.11 -3.68 -1.68
C GLY A 251 -3.21 -4.87 -1.39
N ALA A 252 -3.72 -6.04 -1.80
CA ALA A 252 -3.05 -7.31 -1.72
C ALA A 252 -2.49 -7.73 -3.09
N MET A 253 -1.32 -8.32 -3.07
CA MET A 253 -0.59 -8.81 -4.24
C MET A 253 0.11 -10.11 -3.90
N VAL A 254 0.44 -10.91 -4.91
CA VAL A 254 1.15 -12.19 -4.78
C VAL A 254 2.25 -12.31 -5.85
N PRO A 255 3.24 -13.23 -5.70
CA PRO A 255 4.21 -13.53 -6.76
C PRO A 255 3.52 -13.92 -8.06
N ALA A 256 4.11 -13.54 -9.19
CA ALA A 256 3.65 -14.02 -10.50
C ALA A 256 3.76 -15.54 -10.60
N GLY A 257 2.77 -16.18 -11.25
CA GLY A 257 2.67 -17.64 -11.31
C GLY A 257 1.87 -18.26 -10.16
N THR A 258 1.41 -17.48 -9.18
CA THR A 258 0.46 -17.99 -8.17
C THR A 258 -0.81 -18.50 -8.86
N PRO A 259 -1.32 -19.70 -8.53
CA PRO A 259 -2.50 -20.27 -9.16
C PRO A 259 -3.71 -19.35 -9.10
N VAL A 260 -4.39 -19.17 -10.25
CA VAL A 260 -5.55 -18.26 -10.37
C VAL A 260 -6.66 -18.60 -9.36
N ALA A 261 -6.84 -19.90 -9.07
CA ALA A 261 -7.82 -20.33 -8.05
C ALA A 261 -7.52 -19.75 -6.66
N ILE A 262 -6.24 -19.68 -6.27
CA ILE A 262 -5.80 -19.08 -5.00
C ILE A 262 -6.03 -17.56 -5.01
N ILE A 263 -5.67 -16.88 -6.10
CA ILE A 263 -5.91 -15.44 -6.25
C ILE A 263 -7.40 -15.13 -6.13
N ASN A 264 -8.25 -15.88 -6.84
CA ASN A 264 -9.69 -15.69 -6.81
C ASN A 264 -10.30 -15.98 -5.43
N GLN A 265 -9.78 -16.97 -4.71
CA GLN A 265 -10.23 -17.28 -3.35
C GLN A 265 -9.90 -16.11 -2.39
N MET A 266 -8.67 -15.60 -2.40
CA MET A 266 -8.28 -14.43 -1.59
C MET A 266 -9.09 -13.19 -1.97
N ASN A 267 -9.25 -12.93 -3.28
CA ASN A 267 -10.04 -11.82 -3.81
C ASN A 267 -11.49 -11.90 -3.31
N SER A 268 -12.14 -13.05 -3.43
CA SER A 268 -13.51 -13.26 -2.99
C SER A 268 -13.69 -13.00 -1.48
N VAL A 269 -12.78 -13.52 -0.65
CA VAL A 269 -12.83 -13.30 0.81
C VAL A 269 -12.70 -11.82 1.16
N ILE A 270 -11.77 -11.11 0.53
CA ILE A 270 -11.54 -9.69 0.81
C ILE A 270 -12.72 -8.85 0.32
N ASN A 271 -13.22 -9.08 -0.89
CA ASN A 271 -14.40 -8.37 -1.40
C ASN A 271 -15.62 -8.58 -0.49
N LYS A 272 -15.89 -9.83 -0.06
CA LYS A 272 -16.97 -10.12 0.88
C LYS A 272 -16.78 -9.39 2.22
N ALA A 273 -15.54 -9.28 2.72
CA ALA A 273 -15.27 -8.50 3.92
C ALA A 273 -15.55 -7.01 3.70
N LEU A 274 -15.14 -6.44 2.55
CA LEU A 274 -15.37 -5.04 2.19
C LEU A 274 -16.87 -4.70 2.00
N GLU A 275 -17.69 -5.66 1.60
CA GLU A 275 -19.13 -5.48 1.46
C GLU A 275 -19.88 -5.41 2.81
N SER A 276 -19.27 -5.93 3.89
CA SER A 276 -19.93 -5.96 5.19
C SER A 276 -20.14 -4.53 5.74
N PRO A 277 -21.32 -4.22 6.31
CA PRO A 277 -21.59 -2.90 6.88
C PRO A 277 -20.61 -2.50 7.99
N GLU A 278 -20.18 -3.48 8.79
CA GLU A 278 -19.20 -3.28 9.86
C GLU A 278 -17.85 -2.83 9.31
N MET A 279 -17.36 -3.54 8.28
CA MET A 279 -16.05 -3.20 7.65
C MET A 279 -16.11 -1.83 6.99
N LYS A 280 -17.18 -1.53 6.23
CA LYS A 280 -17.37 -0.22 5.61
C LYS A 280 -17.31 0.88 6.66
N LYS A 281 -18.10 0.75 7.74
CA LYS A 281 -18.12 1.73 8.84
C LYS A 281 -16.74 1.90 9.50
N ASN A 282 -16.00 0.81 9.71
CA ASN A 282 -14.67 0.86 10.32
C ASN A 282 -13.67 1.57 9.39
N LEU A 283 -13.64 1.22 8.10
CA LEU A 283 -12.75 1.85 7.12
C LEU A 283 -13.08 3.34 6.94
N GLU A 284 -14.37 3.68 6.85
CA GLU A 284 -14.82 5.08 6.73
C GLU A 284 -14.47 5.91 7.96
N LYS A 285 -14.61 5.34 9.18
CA LYS A 285 -14.18 5.99 10.42
C LYS A 285 -12.69 6.30 10.40
N ASP A 286 -11.88 5.42 9.83
CA ASP A 286 -10.43 5.58 9.68
C ASP A 286 -10.04 6.43 8.46
N GLY A 287 -11.01 6.97 7.74
CA GLY A 287 -10.79 7.88 6.60
C GLY A 287 -10.49 7.16 5.29
N MET A 288 -10.83 5.88 5.15
CA MET A 288 -10.64 5.10 3.92
C MET A 288 -11.97 4.87 3.21
N ILE A 289 -12.01 5.08 1.90
CA ILE A 289 -13.13 4.67 1.05
C ILE A 289 -12.85 3.24 0.55
N PRO A 290 -13.66 2.23 0.93
CA PRO A 290 -13.48 0.87 0.44
C PRO A 290 -13.70 0.80 -1.07
N THR A 291 -12.87 0.03 -1.78
CA THR A 291 -12.92 -0.10 -3.25
C THR A 291 -13.31 -1.51 -3.68
N GLY A 292 -12.54 -2.52 -3.31
CA GLY A 292 -12.73 -3.89 -3.80
C GLY A 292 -12.52 -4.04 -5.31
N GLY A 293 -13.14 -5.08 -5.87
CA GLY A 293 -13.15 -5.35 -7.31
C GLY A 293 -12.25 -6.50 -7.74
N THR A 294 -11.99 -6.59 -9.05
CA THR A 294 -11.25 -7.71 -9.63
C THR A 294 -9.74 -7.47 -9.62
N PRO A 295 -8.91 -8.53 -9.70
CA PRO A 295 -7.47 -8.41 -9.86
C PRO A 295 -7.06 -7.57 -11.07
N GLU A 296 -7.78 -7.69 -12.18
CA GLU A 296 -7.50 -6.97 -13.42
C GLU A 296 -7.71 -5.47 -13.25
N LYS A 297 -8.81 -5.05 -12.59
CA LYS A 297 -9.10 -3.63 -12.31
C LYS A 297 -7.98 -3.02 -11.45
N PHE A 298 -7.56 -3.75 -10.42
CA PHE A 298 -6.46 -3.30 -9.57
C PHE A 298 -5.12 -3.26 -10.33
N GLY A 299 -4.86 -4.24 -11.20
CA GLY A 299 -3.69 -4.26 -12.08
C GLY A 299 -3.64 -3.06 -13.04
N GLN A 300 -4.78 -2.67 -13.62
CA GLN A 300 -4.87 -1.46 -14.46
C GLN A 300 -4.51 -0.20 -13.67
N ARG A 301 -5.00 -0.06 -12.44
CA ARG A 301 -4.65 1.06 -11.55
C ARG A 301 -3.15 1.09 -11.25
N ILE A 302 -2.56 -0.02 -10.82
CA ILE A 302 -1.11 -0.13 -10.55
C ILE A 302 -0.30 0.30 -11.78
N ASN A 303 -0.65 -0.19 -12.97
CA ASN A 303 0.07 0.11 -14.20
C ASN A 303 -0.06 1.59 -14.58
N THR A 304 -1.25 2.17 -14.43
CA THR A 304 -1.49 3.60 -14.65
C THR A 304 -0.62 4.45 -13.71
N ASP A 305 -0.61 4.14 -12.41
CA ASP A 305 0.17 4.87 -11.42
C ASP A 305 1.67 4.72 -11.66
N TYR A 306 2.15 3.51 -11.98
CA TYR A 306 3.55 3.26 -12.32
C TYR A 306 4.02 4.13 -13.49
N ASN A 307 3.24 4.18 -14.58
CA ASN A 307 3.56 5.00 -15.74
C ASN A 307 3.51 6.51 -15.44
N ASN A 308 2.58 6.94 -14.57
CA ASN A 308 2.50 8.32 -14.12
C ASN A 308 3.73 8.69 -13.27
N TRP A 309 4.13 7.82 -12.34
CA TRP A 309 5.33 8.07 -11.52
C TRP A 309 6.62 8.07 -12.35
N ILE A 310 6.75 7.24 -13.39
CA ILE A 310 7.87 7.34 -14.34
C ILE A 310 7.96 8.75 -14.95
N LYS A 311 6.82 9.33 -15.38
CA LYS A 311 6.78 10.69 -15.91
C LYS A 311 7.18 11.73 -14.85
N VAL A 312 6.63 11.62 -13.63
CA VAL A 312 6.92 12.52 -12.52
C VAL A 312 8.40 12.48 -12.15
N VAL A 313 8.97 11.29 -11.94
CA VAL A 313 10.40 11.10 -11.60
C VAL A 313 11.29 11.74 -12.66
N LYS A 314 10.96 11.55 -13.95
CA LYS A 314 11.71 12.12 -15.06
C LYS A 314 11.58 13.65 -15.14
N SER A 315 10.37 14.19 -15.05
CA SER A 315 10.10 15.63 -15.20
C SER A 315 10.61 16.45 -14.01
N ALA A 316 10.50 15.92 -12.79
CA ALA A 316 10.95 16.55 -11.57
C ALA A 316 12.45 16.31 -11.28
N ASN A 317 13.14 15.52 -12.14
CA ASN A 317 14.54 15.13 -11.97
C ASN A 317 14.86 14.60 -10.55
N ILE A 318 13.90 13.84 -9.99
CA ILE A 318 14.06 13.27 -8.65
C ILE A 318 15.14 12.20 -8.71
N LYS A 319 16.23 12.42 -7.95
CA LYS A 319 17.38 11.50 -7.86
C LYS A 319 17.37 10.80 -6.50
N MET A 320 17.90 9.59 -6.48
CA MET A 320 18.36 8.98 -5.22
C MET A 320 19.72 9.57 -4.90
N ASN A 321 19.77 10.46 -3.92
CA ASN A 321 21.04 11.01 -3.41
C ASN A 321 21.58 10.09 -2.34
#